data_002d20acb8cd7e2fbc709dade416cd92
#
_entry.id   002d20acb8cd7e2fbc709dade416cd92
#
_cell.length_a   1.000
_cell.length_b   1.000
_cell.length_c   1.000
_cell.angle_alpha   90.00
_cell.angle_beta   90.00
_cell.angle_gamma   90.00
#
_symmetry.space_group_name_H-M   'P 1'
#
loop_
_entity.id
_entity.type
_entity.pdbx_description
1 polymer ?
#
loop_
_entity_poly.entity_id
_entity_poly.type
_entity_poly.pdbx_seq_one_letter_code
_entity_poly.pdbx_strand_id
1 'polypeptide(L)'
;WVFIFAVRAAAAACTTAPHFYAAISLEEPFLHIIEDIRAYKRNDPAARSALEILLLYNGLHATIDYRIAHWLHRHGFRFLARAISQWSKMWTGIEIHPGARIGRRLVIDHGTGIVIGETAEIGDDCLLYQGVTLGGTGKDVGKRHPTLGNNVMVGSGAKVLGPFKVGDNARIAANSVVLREVPPNATVVGVPGRIVRLSGEKLDHIHTPDPVMLEIEALKARVEQLEAANSKQTEGE
;
A
#
# COMPACT_ATOMS: atom_id res chain seq x y z
N TRP A 1 22.03 -15.87 6.98
CA TRP A 1 23.11 -16.15 7.95
C TRP A 1 24.21 -15.09 7.89
N VAL A 2 24.66 -14.65 6.72
CA VAL A 2 25.70 -13.62 6.57
C VAL A 2 25.27 -12.27 7.17
N PHE A 3 23.99 -11.90 7.07
CA PHE A 3 23.45 -10.64 7.59
C PHE A 3 23.37 -10.57 9.11
N ILE A 4 23.05 -11.67 9.78
CA ILE A 4 23.02 -11.73 11.26
C ILE A 4 24.42 -11.48 11.82
N PHE A 5 25.47 -11.92 11.14
CA PHE A 5 26.88 -11.65 11.50
C PHE A 5 27.27 -10.18 11.33
N ALA A 6 26.81 -9.53 10.23
CA ALA A 6 27.12 -8.13 9.96
C ALA A 6 26.47 -7.18 10.99
N VAL A 7 25.25 -7.46 11.44
CA VAL A 7 24.54 -6.68 12.47
C VAL A 7 25.21 -6.84 13.83
N ARG A 8 25.73 -8.03 14.18
CA ARG A 8 26.51 -8.25 15.41
C ARG A 8 27.86 -7.54 15.38
N ALA A 9 28.52 -7.48 14.23
CA ALA A 9 29.80 -6.78 14.08
C ALA A 9 29.64 -5.25 14.18
N ALA A 10 28.58 -4.68 13.64
CA ALA A 10 28.28 -3.24 13.75
C ALA A 10 27.91 -2.82 15.18
N ALA A 11 27.22 -3.68 15.94
CA ALA A 11 26.91 -3.44 17.34
C ALA A 11 28.15 -3.49 18.25
N ALA A 12 29.16 -4.28 17.89
CA ALA A 12 30.41 -4.40 18.66
C ALA A 12 31.39 -3.23 18.47
N ALA A 13 31.24 -2.45 17.39
CA ALA A 13 32.15 -1.35 17.06
C ALA A 13 31.80 0.00 17.73
N CYS A 14 30.68 0.11 18.46
CA CYS A 14 30.23 1.36 19.09
C CYS A 14 30.35 1.28 20.61
N THR A 15 31.58 1.24 21.15
CA THR A 15 31.90 1.00 22.59
C THR A 15 32.15 2.28 23.41
N THR A 16 31.49 3.41 23.19
CA THR A 16 31.79 4.64 23.93
C THR A 16 30.62 5.35 24.62
N ALA A 17 29.55 4.66 25.03
CA ALA A 17 28.52 5.28 25.87
C ALA A 17 27.85 4.25 26.82
N PRO A 18 28.05 4.35 28.17
CA PRO A 18 27.51 3.38 29.11
C PRO A 18 26.00 3.44 29.37
N HIS A 19 25.27 4.40 28.76
CA HIS A 19 23.81 4.49 28.87
C HIS A 19 23.06 3.94 27.63
N PHE A 20 23.74 3.42 26.63
CA PHE A 20 23.15 2.95 25.39
C PHE A 20 22.75 1.47 25.42
N TYR A 21 23.16 0.71 26.43
CA TYR A 21 22.93 -0.74 26.53
C TYR A 21 21.59 -1.16 27.17
N ALA A 22 20.85 -0.23 27.75
CA ALA A 22 19.55 -0.54 28.34
C ALA A 22 18.45 -0.44 27.29
N ALA A 23 18.19 -1.55 26.58
CA ALA A 23 17.01 -1.82 25.75
C ALA A 23 17.19 -1.87 24.21
N ILE A 24 18.29 -2.43 23.71
CA ILE A 24 18.28 -2.94 22.34
C ILE A 24 17.74 -4.40 22.38
N SER A 25 16.44 -4.57 22.53
CA SER A 25 15.85 -5.89 22.31
C SER A 25 15.75 -6.15 20.81
N LEU A 26 16.64 -6.97 20.28
CA LEU A 26 16.54 -7.52 18.92
C LEU A 26 15.33 -8.46 18.75
N GLU A 27 14.52 -8.61 19.79
CA GLU A 27 13.35 -9.49 19.79
C GLU A 27 12.18 -8.91 18.99
N GLU A 28 12.02 -7.57 18.94
CA GLU A 28 10.90 -6.92 18.24
C GLU A 28 10.78 -7.29 16.76
N PRO A 29 11.85 -7.34 15.95
CA PRO A 29 11.72 -7.64 14.52
C PRO A 29 11.22 -9.07 14.23
N PHE A 30 11.45 -10.01 15.15
CA PHE A 30 11.16 -11.43 14.95
C PHE A 30 9.94 -11.93 15.72
N LEU A 31 9.39 -11.12 16.62
CA LEU A 31 8.35 -11.51 17.57
C LEU A 31 7.06 -12.03 16.89
N HIS A 32 6.80 -11.63 15.65
CA HIS A 32 5.53 -11.90 14.96
C HIS A 32 5.62 -12.88 13.80
N ILE A 33 6.77 -13.52 13.54
CA ILE A 33 6.95 -14.41 12.37
C ILE A 33 5.94 -15.56 12.37
N ILE A 34 5.65 -16.15 13.53
CA ILE A 34 4.69 -17.25 13.63
C ILE A 34 3.27 -16.80 13.27
N GLU A 35 2.91 -15.57 13.66
CA GLU A 35 1.60 -14.98 13.32
C GLU A 35 1.50 -14.68 11.83
N ASP A 36 2.58 -14.18 11.24
CA ASP A 36 2.66 -13.92 9.81
C ASP A 36 2.53 -15.22 9.02
N ILE A 37 3.27 -16.26 9.38
CA ILE A 37 3.15 -17.57 8.74
C ILE A 37 1.70 -18.11 8.81
N ARG A 38 1.05 -17.95 9.97
CA ARG A 38 -0.37 -18.31 10.11
C ARG A 38 -1.28 -17.48 9.23
N ALA A 39 -0.97 -16.17 9.06
CA ALA A 39 -1.73 -15.28 8.18
C ALA A 39 -1.59 -15.70 6.72
N TYR A 40 -0.37 -16.01 6.25
CA TYR A 40 -0.16 -16.58 4.91
C TYR A 40 -0.96 -17.86 4.69
N LYS A 41 -0.91 -18.79 5.65
CA LYS A 41 -1.68 -20.04 5.59
C LYS A 41 -3.20 -19.86 5.49
N ARG A 42 -3.73 -18.78 6.07
CA ARG A 42 -5.17 -18.47 6.00
C ARG A 42 -5.56 -17.82 4.66
N ASN A 43 -4.66 -17.04 4.08
CA ASN A 43 -4.97 -16.22 2.89
C ASN A 43 -4.59 -16.90 1.58
N ASP A 44 -3.60 -17.79 1.58
CA ASP A 44 -3.14 -18.50 0.38
C ASP A 44 -3.50 -19.99 0.46
N PRO A 45 -4.48 -20.45 -0.34
CA PRO A 45 -4.82 -21.87 -0.44
C PRO A 45 -3.68 -22.77 -0.94
N ALA A 46 -2.69 -22.22 -1.64
CA ALA A 46 -1.53 -22.95 -2.15
C ALA A 46 -0.46 -23.20 -1.08
N ALA A 47 -0.52 -22.51 0.06
CA ALA A 47 0.45 -22.62 1.15
C ALA A 47 0.33 -23.97 1.89
N ARG A 48 1.20 -24.92 1.56
CA ARG A 48 1.15 -26.30 2.08
C ARG A 48 1.73 -26.43 3.48
N SER A 49 2.85 -25.78 3.77
CA SER A 49 3.55 -25.92 5.04
C SER A 49 4.14 -24.61 5.56
N ALA A 50 4.38 -24.54 6.87
CA ALA A 50 5.05 -23.38 7.48
C ALA A 50 6.50 -23.22 6.98
N LEU A 51 7.17 -24.34 6.70
CA LEU A 51 8.54 -24.35 6.19
C LEU A 51 8.59 -23.79 4.76
N GLU A 52 7.63 -24.13 3.91
CA GLU A 52 7.50 -23.60 2.57
C GLU A 52 7.31 -22.08 2.59
N ILE A 53 6.41 -21.59 3.44
CA ILE A 53 6.17 -20.14 3.61
C ILE A 53 7.45 -19.45 4.08
N LEU A 54 8.12 -20.00 5.08
CA LEU A 54 9.34 -19.42 5.64
C LEU A 54 10.49 -19.34 4.62
N LEU A 55 10.61 -20.33 3.75
CA LEU A 55 11.76 -20.43 2.83
C LEU A 55 11.50 -19.85 1.44
N LEU A 56 10.25 -19.80 0.96
CA LEU A 56 9.95 -19.51 -0.43
C LEU A 56 9.05 -18.29 -0.65
N TYR A 57 8.44 -17.73 0.40
CA TYR A 57 7.50 -16.62 0.23
C TYR A 57 8.21 -15.26 0.32
N ASN A 58 8.43 -14.64 -0.82
CA ASN A 58 9.10 -13.34 -0.93
C ASN A 58 8.42 -12.24 -0.11
N GLY A 59 7.09 -12.27 0.00
CA GLY A 59 6.34 -11.29 0.81
C GLY A 59 6.68 -11.37 2.29
N LEU A 60 6.86 -12.59 2.84
CA LEU A 60 7.30 -12.78 4.22
C LEU A 60 8.74 -12.29 4.41
N HIS A 61 9.63 -12.62 3.47
CA HIS A 61 11.02 -12.16 3.52
C HIS A 61 11.11 -10.63 3.51
N ALA A 62 10.38 -9.96 2.59
CA ALA A 62 10.32 -8.51 2.52
C ALA A 62 9.80 -7.87 3.81
N THR A 63 8.82 -8.50 4.47
CA THR A 63 8.28 -8.02 5.76
C THR A 63 9.29 -8.17 6.89
N ILE A 64 10.06 -9.27 6.94
CA ILE A 64 11.12 -9.47 7.93
C ILE A 64 12.23 -8.43 7.72
N ASP A 65 12.73 -8.29 6.49
CA ASP A 65 13.76 -7.31 6.14
C ASP A 65 13.31 -5.88 6.47
N TYR A 66 12.05 -5.55 6.17
CA TYR A 66 11.46 -4.26 6.53
C TYR A 66 11.49 -4.02 8.04
N ARG A 67 11.12 -4.99 8.88
CA ARG A 67 11.14 -4.82 10.34
C ARG A 67 12.54 -4.49 10.86
N ILE A 68 13.55 -5.17 10.32
CA ILE A 68 14.96 -4.88 10.64
C ILE A 68 15.34 -3.46 10.19
N ALA A 69 14.99 -3.10 8.95
CA ALA A 69 15.25 -1.79 8.40
C ALA A 69 14.50 -0.68 9.15
N HIS A 70 13.24 -0.90 9.53
CA HIS A 70 12.43 0.02 10.31
C HIS A 70 13.00 0.25 11.71
N TRP A 71 13.43 -0.82 12.38
CA TRP A 71 14.09 -0.72 13.67
C TRP A 71 15.35 0.14 13.59
N LEU A 72 16.24 -0.10 12.61
CA LEU A 72 17.42 0.72 12.37
C LEU A 72 17.07 2.18 12.06
N HIS A 73 16.03 2.40 11.26
CA HIS A 73 15.56 3.73 10.91
C HIS A 73 15.10 4.51 12.16
N ARG A 74 14.37 3.87 13.06
CA ARG A 74 13.92 4.47 14.32
C ARG A 74 15.07 4.80 15.29
N HIS A 75 16.18 4.04 15.19
CA HIS A 75 17.38 4.29 16.00
C HIS A 75 18.40 5.23 15.33
N GLY A 76 18.02 5.92 14.24
CA GLY A 76 18.85 6.93 13.57
C GLY A 76 19.81 6.38 12.51
N PHE A 77 19.93 5.07 12.34
CA PHE A 77 20.79 4.43 11.31
C PHE A 77 20.15 4.47 9.91
N ARG A 78 19.77 5.66 9.44
CA ARG A 78 18.97 5.85 8.23
C ARG A 78 19.61 5.29 6.97
N PHE A 79 20.93 5.47 6.81
CA PHE A 79 21.64 4.95 5.65
C PHE A 79 21.60 3.41 5.61
N LEU A 80 21.90 2.75 6.72
CA LEU A 80 21.89 1.28 6.81
C LEU A 80 20.46 0.73 6.62
N ALA A 81 19.46 1.37 7.22
CA ALA A 81 18.07 1.03 7.01
C ALA A 81 17.68 1.08 5.53
N ARG A 82 18.10 2.15 4.83
CA ARG A 82 17.83 2.29 3.40
C ARG A 82 18.60 1.27 2.55
N ALA A 83 19.84 0.95 2.92
CA ALA A 83 20.62 -0.09 2.25
C ALA A 83 19.95 -1.46 2.34
N ILE A 84 19.43 -1.85 3.53
CA ILE A 84 18.67 -3.09 3.71
C ILE A 84 17.39 -3.08 2.87
N SER A 85 16.65 -1.98 2.87
CA SER A 85 15.44 -1.84 2.05
C SER A 85 15.72 -2.03 0.55
N GLN A 86 16.82 -1.46 0.03
CA GLN A 86 17.20 -1.64 -1.38
C GLN A 86 17.69 -3.05 -1.69
N TRP A 87 18.41 -3.67 -0.76
CA TRP A 87 18.81 -5.07 -0.87
C TRP A 87 17.58 -5.99 -0.92
N SER A 88 16.63 -5.81 0.01
CA SER A 88 15.37 -6.55 0.04
C SER A 88 14.59 -6.41 -1.27
N LYS A 89 14.46 -5.18 -1.80
CA LYS A 89 13.85 -4.92 -3.11
C LYS A 89 14.50 -5.71 -4.23
N MET A 90 15.84 -5.74 -4.26
CA MET A 90 16.60 -6.43 -5.31
C MET A 90 16.38 -7.94 -5.27
N TRP A 91 16.19 -8.51 -4.08
CA TRP A 91 16.02 -9.94 -3.86
C TRP A 91 14.56 -10.39 -3.97
N THR A 92 13.62 -9.62 -3.39
CA THR A 92 12.20 -9.99 -3.32
C THR A 92 11.35 -9.38 -4.43
N GLY A 93 11.83 -8.32 -5.09
CA GLY A 93 11.04 -7.51 -6.00
C GLY A 93 10.04 -6.57 -5.31
N ILE A 94 10.13 -6.42 -3.97
CA ILE A 94 9.19 -5.65 -3.14
C ILE A 94 9.94 -4.48 -2.49
N GLU A 95 9.51 -3.25 -2.76
CA GLU A 95 10.06 -2.07 -2.12
C GLU A 95 9.21 -1.61 -0.95
N ILE A 96 9.78 -1.68 0.27
CA ILE A 96 9.18 -1.11 1.47
C ILE A 96 10.14 -0.07 2.04
N HIS A 97 9.68 1.19 2.12
CA HIS A 97 10.51 2.22 2.73
C HIS A 97 10.62 2.01 4.25
N PRO A 98 11.82 2.12 4.87
CA PRO A 98 12.00 1.89 6.30
C PRO A 98 11.19 2.81 7.20
N GLY A 99 10.79 3.98 6.72
CA GLY A 99 9.96 4.94 7.44
C GLY A 99 8.47 4.59 7.48
N ALA A 100 8.00 3.68 6.65
CA ALA A 100 6.62 3.22 6.67
C ALA A 100 6.25 2.62 8.04
N ARG A 101 4.97 2.63 8.39
CA ARG A 101 4.44 2.00 9.61
C ARG A 101 3.51 0.87 9.22
N ILE A 102 3.88 -0.35 9.56
CA ILE A 102 3.14 -1.54 9.18
C ILE A 102 2.73 -2.30 10.42
N GLY A 103 1.45 -2.59 10.55
CA GLY A 103 0.85 -3.38 11.60
C GLY A 103 1.20 -4.87 11.50
N ARG A 104 0.40 -5.70 12.15
CA ARG A 104 0.62 -7.13 12.30
C ARG A 104 -0.06 -7.91 11.17
N ARG A 105 0.48 -9.08 10.86
CA ARG A 105 -0.13 -10.06 9.93
C ARG A 105 -0.38 -9.49 8.52
N LEU A 106 0.52 -8.60 8.06
CA LEU A 106 0.52 -8.19 6.66
C LEU A 106 0.84 -9.41 5.78
N VAL A 107 -0.03 -9.69 4.83
CA VAL A 107 0.20 -10.68 3.78
C VAL A 107 0.48 -9.95 2.47
N ILE A 108 1.61 -10.29 1.86
CA ILE A 108 1.98 -9.84 0.52
C ILE A 108 1.97 -11.06 -0.38
N ASP A 109 0.95 -11.16 -1.22
CA ASP A 109 0.80 -12.27 -2.13
C ASP A 109 1.42 -11.96 -3.49
N HIS A 110 2.26 -12.88 -4.00
CA HIS A 110 3.15 -12.71 -5.15
C HIS A 110 4.19 -11.58 -4.99
N GLY A 111 3.78 -10.38 -4.71
CA GLY A 111 4.54 -9.23 -4.24
C GLY A 111 5.36 -8.47 -5.26
N THR A 112 5.78 -9.06 -6.38
CA THR A 112 6.66 -8.40 -7.37
C THR A 112 6.10 -7.05 -7.80
N GLY A 113 6.95 -6.00 -7.72
CA GLY A 113 6.58 -4.65 -8.13
C GLY A 113 5.73 -3.87 -7.13
N ILE A 114 5.58 -4.36 -5.89
CA ILE A 114 4.99 -3.57 -4.80
C ILE A 114 5.92 -2.43 -4.42
N VAL A 115 5.32 -1.26 -4.16
CA VAL A 115 6.02 -0.08 -3.62
C VAL A 115 5.22 0.48 -2.46
N ILE A 116 5.81 0.48 -1.26
CA ILE A 116 5.26 1.10 -0.05
C ILE A 116 6.12 2.30 0.33
N GLY A 117 5.56 3.50 0.20
CA GLY A 117 6.27 4.76 0.40
C GLY A 117 6.54 5.10 1.87
N GLU A 118 7.41 6.09 2.10
CA GLU A 118 7.98 6.46 3.40
C GLU A 118 6.96 6.74 4.51
N THR A 119 5.90 7.46 4.21
CA THR A 119 4.89 7.86 5.19
C THR A 119 3.59 7.03 5.07
N ALA A 120 3.65 5.89 4.39
CA ALA A 120 2.53 4.95 4.34
C ALA A 120 2.30 4.33 5.74
N GLU A 121 1.03 4.14 6.06
CA GLU A 121 0.61 3.44 7.26
C GLU A 121 -0.31 2.29 6.85
N ILE A 122 -0.11 1.12 7.42
CA ILE A 122 -0.89 -0.09 7.11
C ILE A 122 -1.31 -0.69 8.44
N GLY A 123 -2.60 -0.89 8.62
CA GLY A 123 -3.16 -1.56 9.79
C GLY A 123 -2.89 -3.06 9.83
N ASP A 124 -3.58 -3.74 10.72
CA ASP A 124 -3.47 -5.19 10.92
C ASP A 124 -4.24 -5.98 9.87
N ASP A 125 -3.82 -7.23 9.63
CA ASP A 125 -4.50 -8.21 8.77
C ASP A 125 -4.72 -7.75 7.31
N CYS A 126 -3.88 -6.86 6.81
CA CYS A 126 -3.97 -6.38 5.44
C CYS A 126 -3.42 -7.38 4.43
N LEU A 127 -3.97 -7.37 3.21
CA LEU A 127 -3.55 -8.20 2.09
C LEU A 127 -3.23 -7.33 0.88
N LEU A 128 -1.99 -7.40 0.40
CA LEU A 128 -1.52 -6.69 -0.79
C LEU A 128 -1.09 -7.67 -1.87
N TYR A 129 -1.53 -7.44 -3.10
CA TYR A 129 -1.10 -8.22 -4.25
C TYR A 129 0.02 -7.52 -5.05
N GLN A 130 0.63 -8.26 -5.98
CA GLN A 130 1.71 -7.77 -6.84
C GLN A 130 1.37 -6.45 -7.53
N GLY A 131 2.39 -5.62 -7.76
CA GLY A 131 2.26 -4.36 -8.50
C GLY A 131 1.50 -3.26 -7.76
N VAL A 132 1.08 -3.47 -6.50
CA VAL A 132 0.44 -2.43 -5.68
C VAL A 132 1.40 -1.29 -5.40
N THR A 133 0.90 -0.05 -5.47
CA THR A 133 1.65 1.14 -5.07
C THR A 133 0.87 1.91 -3.99
N LEU A 134 1.49 2.07 -2.83
CA LEU A 134 1.05 3.02 -1.80
C LEU A 134 1.95 4.25 -1.91
N GLY A 135 1.56 5.21 -2.76
CA GLY A 135 2.38 6.32 -3.23
C GLY A 135 1.86 7.70 -2.82
N GLY A 136 2.69 8.71 -3.05
CA GLY A 136 2.30 10.13 -2.97
C GLY A 136 1.89 10.68 -4.34
N THR A 137 1.17 11.80 -4.35
CA THR A 137 0.71 12.47 -5.57
C THR A 137 1.54 13.69 -5.96
N GLY A 138 2.52 14.08 -5.17
CA GLY A 138 3.22 15.33 -5.40
C GLY A 138 4.55 15.46 -4.68
N LYS A 139 4.98 16.70 -4.55
CA LYS A 139 6.25 17.09 -3.91
C LYS A 139 6.07 17.46 -2.42
N ASP A 140 4.95 17.06 -1.82
CA ASP A 140 4.63 17.40 -0.44
C ASP A 140 5.65 16.84 0.54
N VAL A 141 6.01 17.66 1.52
CA VAL A 141 6.86 17.27 2.64
C VAL A 141 5.97 16.78 3.78
N GLY A 142 6.35 15.68 4.43
CA GLY A 142 5.59 15.09 5.52
C GLY A 142 4.67 13.94 5.07
N LYS A 143 3.48 13.86 5.63
CA LYS A 143 2.49 12.80 5.30
C LYS A 143 1.99 12.99 3.86
N ARG A 144 2.40 12.09 2.97
CA ARG A 144 2.08 12.13 1.53
C ARG A 144 1.64 10.79 0.96
N HIS A 145 1.71 9.72 1.76
CA HIS A 145 1.30 8.37 1.38
C HIS A 145 0.04 7.96 2.15
N PRO A 146 -0.75 7.01 1.64
CA PRO A 146 -2.01 6.62 2.24
C PRO A 146 -1.86 5.95 3.61
N THR A 147 -2.96 5.97 4.35
CA THR A 147 -3.17 5.18 5.57
C THR A 147 -4.23 4.13 5.28
N LEU A 148 -3.86 2.85 5.31
CA LEU A 148 -4.78 1.73 5.26
C LEU A 148 -5.21 1.35 6.68
N GLY A 149 -6.50 1.19 6.90
CA GLY A 149 -7.06 0.62 8.11
C GLY A 149 -6.76 -0.87 8.26
N ASN A 150 -7.49 -1.54 9.15
CA ASN A 150 -7.35 -2.98 9.37
C ASN A 150 -8.12 -3.79 8.33
N ASN A 151 -7.64 -5.00 8.04
CA ASN A 151 -8.28 -5.95 7.13
C ASN A 151 -8.58 -5.36 5.74
N VAL A 152 -7.71 -4.47 5.25
CA VAL A 152 -7.82 -3.89 3.91
C VAL A 152 -7.17 -4.82 2.89
N MET A 153 -7.88 -5.08 1.79
CA MET A 153 -7.35 -5.82 0.65
C MET A 153 -7.09 -4.86 -0.52
N VAL A 154 -5.88 -4.90 -1.07
CA VAL A 154 -5.50 -4.13 -2.26
C VAL A 154 -5.13 -5.09 -3.38
N GLY A 155 -5.97 -5.15 -4.40
CA GLY A 155 -5.84 -6.04 -5.54
C GLY A 155 -4.64 -5.74 -6.43
N SER A 156 -4.29 -6.72 -7.26
CA SER A 156 -3.09 -6.67 -8.13
C SER A 156 -3.05 -5.40 -8.99
N GLY A 157 -1.88 -4.77 -9.07
CA GLY A 157 -1.67 -3.58 -9.89
C GLY A 157 -2.33 -2.30 -9.40
N ALA A 158 -3.14 -2.32 -8.34
CA ALA A 158 -3.83 -1.14 -7.85
C ALA A 158 -2.87 -0.06 -7.33
N LYS A 159 -3.23 1.21 -7.52
CA LYS A 159 -2.47 2.37 -7.08
C LYS A 159 -3.32 3.19 -6.10
N VAL A 160 -2.80 3.38 -4.88
CA VAL A 160 -3.42 4.23 -3.87
C VAL A 160 -2.49 5.41 -3.64
N LEU A 161 -2.89 6.59 -4.11
CA LEU A 161 -1.99 7.73 -4.26
C LEU A 161 -2.52 8.96 -3.52
N GLY A 162 -1.86 9.34 -2.45
CA GLY A 162 -2.17 10.52 -1.65
C GLY A 162 -2.29 10.25 -0.16
N PRO A 163 -2.29 11.29 0.69
CA PRO A 163 -2.24 11.18 2.15
C PRO A 163 -3.64 10.99 2.78
N PHE A 164 -4.51 10.23 2.15
CA PHE A 164 -5.85 9.96 2.64
C PHE A 164 -5.97 8.60 3.30
N LYS A 165 -7.11 8.35 3.94
CA LYS A 165 -7.42 7.11 4.64
C LYS A 165 -8.25 6.17 3.75
N VAL A 166 -7.89 4.90 3.78
CA VAL A 166 -8.69 3.76 3.34
C VAL A 166 -9.20 3.07 4.60
N GLY A 167 -10.51 3.06 4.79
CA GLY A 167 -11.17 2.56 6.01
C GLY A 167 -11.04 1.04 6.17
N ASP A 168 -11.35 0.57 7.38
CA ASP A 168 -11.27 -0.85 7.74
C ASP A 168 -12.15 -1.71 6.82
N ASN A 169 -11.70 -2.93 6.55
CA ASN A 169 -12.37 -3.90 5.68
C ASN A 169 -12.62 -3.44 4.23
N ALA A 170 -12.02 -2.33 3.80
CA ALA A 170 -12.15 -1.87 2.43
C ALA A 170 -11.46 -2.84 1.45
N ARG A 171 -12.00 -2.93 0.25
CA ARG A 171 -11.47 -3.75 -0.84
C ARG A 171 -11.22 -2.88 -2.07
N ILE A 172 -9.97 -2.83 -2.50
CA ILE A 172 -9.58 -2.14 -3.72
C ILE A 172 -9.40 -3.20 -4.81
N ALA A 173 -10.18 -3.11 -5.88
CA ALA A 173 -10.10 -4.06 -6.98
C ALA A 173 -8.77 -3.94 -7.75
N ALA A 174 -8.43 -5.01 -8.48
CA ALA A 174 -7.24 -5.03 -9.31
C ALA A 174 -7.21 -3.86 -10.31
N ASN A 175 -6.02 -3.30 -10.55
CA ASN A 175 -5.75 -2.18 -11.45
C ASN A 175 -6.56 -0.89 -11.17
N SER A 176 -7.16 -0.76 -10.00
CA SER A 176 -7.85 0.48 -9.62
C SER A 176 -6.86 1.58 -9.23
N VAL A 177 -7.20 2.84 -9.55
CA VAL A 177 -6.42 4.02 -9.16
C VAL A 177 -7.24 4.85 -8.17
N VAL A 178 -6.87 4.78 -6.89
CA VAL A 178 -7.56 5.46 -5.79
C VAL A 178 -6.85 6.76 -5.50
N LEU A 179 -7.59 7.88 -5.57
CA LEU A 179 -7.08 9.25 -5.42
C LEU A 179 -7.79 10.03 -4.32
N ARG A 180 -8.70 9.38 -3.60
CA ARG A 180 -9.49 10.00 -2.52
C ARG A 180 -9.83 9.00 -1.43
N GLU A 181 -10.30 9.50 -0.31
CA GLU A 181 -10.68 8.70 0.86
C GLU A 181 -11.69 7.60 0.51
N VAL A 182 -11.51 6.43 1.14
CA VAL A 182 -12.38 5.26 0.99
C VAL A 182 -13.00 4.95 2.36
N PRO A 183 -14.34 4.93 2.49
CA PRO A 183 -15.00 4.60 3.74
C PRO A 183 -14.78 3.13 4.13
N PRO A 184 -14.97 2.77 5.42
CA PRO A 184 -14.95 1.39 5.87
C PRO A 184 -15.95 0.51 5.13
N ASN A 185 -15.62 -0.77 4.95
CA ASN A 185 -16.44 -1.79 4.29
C ASN A 185 -16.82 -1.46 2.83
N ALA A 186 -16.10 -0.53 2.19
CA ALA A 186 -16.33 -0.17 0.80
C ALA A 186 -15.53 -1.05 -0.17
N THR A 187 -16.09 -1.25 -1.38
CA THR A 187 -15.36 -1.82 -2.51
C THR A 187 -15.17 -0.73 -3.57
N VAL A 188 -13.91 -0.54 -3.99
CA VAL A 188 -13.52 0.46 -5.00
C VAL A 188 -13.05 -0.26 -6.27
N VAL A 189 -13.48 0.22 -7.43
CA VAL A 189 -13.15 -0.36 -8.75
C VAL A 189 -12.88 0.76 -9.75
N GLY A 190 -11.94 0.55 -10.66
CA GLY A 190 -11.75 1.36 -11.88
C GLY A 190 -10.68 2.44 -11.78
N VAL A 191 -10.54 3.21 -12.88
CA VAL A 191 -9.58 4.31 -13.08
C VAL A 191 -10.34 5.51 -13.66
N PRO A 192 -10.55 6.57 -12.85
CA PRO A 192 -10.34 6.69 -11.41
C PRO A 192 -11.23 5.73 -10.61
N GLY A 193 -10.76 5.34 -9.41
CA GLY A 193 -11.46 4.41 -8.52
C GLY A 193 -12.78 4.97 -8.00
N ARG A 194 -13.85 4.17 -8.11
CA ARG A 194 -15.19 4.50 -7.64
C ARG A 194 -15.69 3.45 -6.66
N ILE A 195 -16.43 3.87 -5.66
CA ILE A 195 -17.04 2.98 -4.67
C ILE A 195 -18.24 2.30 -5.34
N VAL A 196 -18.15 0.97 -5.55
CA VAL A 196 -19.21 0.17 -6.18
C VAL A 196 -20.05 -0.61 -5.17
N ARG A 197 -19.55 -0.79 -3.94
CA ARG A 197 -20.27 -1.40 -2.82
C ARG A 197 -19.95 -0.67 -1.53
N LEU A 198 -20.92 -0.59 -0.64
CA LEU A 198 -20.75 -0.08 0.70
C LEU A 198 -21.48 -1.02 1.68
N SER A 199 -20.77 -1.50 2.71
CA SER A 199 -21.31 -2.43 3.72
C SER A 199 -21.98 -3.68 3.15
N GLY A 200 -21.45 -4.21 2.04
CA GLY A 200 -21.97 -5.40 1.36
C GLY A 200 -23.09 -5.13 0.34
N GLU A 201 -23.74 -3.98 0.41
CA GLU A 201 -24.74 -3.58 -0.56
C GLU A 201 -24.08 -3.03 -1.84
N LYS A 202 -24.58 -3.48 -2.98
CA LYS A 202 -24.16 -2.96 -4.29
C LYS A 202 -24.78 -1.57 -4.46
N LEU A 203 -23.95 -0.56 -4.67
CA LEU A 203 -24.42 0.76 -5.02
C LEU A 203 -24.97 0.75 -6.45
N ASP A 204 -26.19 1.24 -6.61
CA ASP A 204 -26.79 1.41 -7.92
C ASP A 204 -26.21 2.67 -8.58
N HIS A 205 -25.26 2.48 -9.48
CA HIS A 205 -24.64 3.57 -10.24
C HIS A 205 -25.48 4.02 -11.44
N ILE A 206 -26.59 3.35 -11.72
CA ILE A 206 -27.47 3.71 -12.85
C ILE A 206 -28.16 5.05 -12.55
N HIS A 207 -28.42 5.34 -11.29
CA HIS A 207 -29.10 6.56 -10.84
C HIS A 207 -28.17 7.62 -10.21
N THR A 208 -26.89 7.34 -10.02
CA THR A 208 -25.92 8.36 -9.63
C THR A 208 -25.17 8.81 -10.89
N PRO A 209 -25.51 9.97 -11.47
CA PRO A 209 -24.87 10.44 -12.68
C PRO A 209 -23.37 10.56 -12.44
N ASP A 210 -22.61 9.93 -13.33
CA ASP A 210 -21.16 10.16 -13.37
C ASP A 210 -20.93 11.67 -13.57
N PRO A 211 -20.18 12.36 -12.70
CA PRO A 211 -19.86 13.78 -12.90
C PRO A 211 -19.30 14.08 -14.28
N VAL A 212 -18.50 13.16 -14.86
CA VAL A 212 -17.98 13.28 -16.21
C VAL A 212 -19.09 13.10 -17.26
N MET A 213 -20.03 12.18 -17.05
CA MET A 213 -21.18 12.02 -17.92
C MET A 213 -22.12 13.21 -17.87
N LEU A 214 -22.36 13.78 -16.67
CA LEU A 214 -23.13 15.03 -16.53
C LEU A 214 -22.48 16.20 -17.27
N GLU A 215 -21.17 16.31 -17.18
CA GLU A 215 -20.41 17.35 -17.89
C GLU A 215 -20.44 17.13 -19.41
N ILE A 216 -20.35 15.88 -19.88
CA ILE A 216 -20.51 15.52 -21.30
C ILE A 216 -21.92 15.82 -21.77
N GLU A 217 -22.95 15.50 -21.02
CA GLU A 217 -24.34 15.82 -21.37
C GLU A 217 -24.59 17.33 -21.42
N ALA A 218 -24.06 18.08 -20.45
CA ALA A 218 -24.13 19.53 -20.45
C ALA A 218 -23.39 20.17 -21.65
N LEU A 219 -22.23 19.64 -22.00
CA LEU A 219 -21.49 20.08 -23.18
C LEU A 219 -22.23 19.74 -24.49
N LYS A 220 -22.82 18.56 -24.62
CA LYS A 220 -23.63 18.17 -25.77
C LYS A 220 -24.83 19.13 -25.93
N ALA A 221 -25.58 19.37 -24.86
CA ALA A 221 -26.71 20.29 -24.87
C ALA A 221 -26.27 21.73 -25.26
N ARG A 222 -25.07 22.14 -24.86
CA ARG A 222 -24.53 23.45 -25.23
C ARG A 222 -24.14 23.53 -26.71
N VAL A 223 -23.56 22.46 -27.25
CA VAL A 223 -23.23 22.36 -28.69
C VAL A 223 -24.50 22.42 -29.53
N GLU A 224 -25.53 21.64 -29.17
CA GLU A 224 -26.83 21.66 -29.88
C GLU A 224 -27.48 23.06 -29.87
N GLN A 225 -27.40 23.79 -28.76
CA GLN A 225 -27.88 25.18 -28.68
C GLN A 225 -27.10 26.13 -29.58
N LEU A 226 -25.79 25.96 -29.68
CA LEU A 226 -24.95 26.79 -30.55
C LEU A 226 -25.17 26.49 -32.02
N GLU A 227 -25.34 25.23 -32.36
CA GLU A 227 -25.66 24.80 -33.73
C GLU A 227 -27.03 25.33 -34.16
N ALA A 228 -28.06 25.24 -33.33
CA ALA A 228 -29.38 25.81 -33.57
C ALA A 228 -29.41 27.34 -33.68
N ALA A 229 -28.53 28.02 -32.93
CA ALA A 229 -28.40 29.46 -33.06
C ALA A 229 -27.69 29.88 -34.36
N ASN A 230 -26.69 29.11 -34.77
CA ASN A 230 -25.93 29.38 -36.00
C ASN A 230 -26.76 29.13 -37.28
N SER A 231 -27.58 28.05 -37.27
CA SER A 231 -28.47 27.77 -38.41
C SER A 231 -29.55 28.85 -38.62
N LYS A 232 -30.06 29.44 -37.54
CA LYS A 232 -30.98 30.57 -37.61
C LYS A 232 -30.34 31.88 -38.13
N GLN A 233 -29.03 32.08 -37.94
CA GLN A 233 -28.32 33.24 -38.50
C GLN A 233 -28.04 33.06 -39.97
N THR A 234 -27.83 31.84 -40.47
CA THR A 234 -27.58 31.55 -41.87
C THR A 234 -28.85 31.52 -42.77
N GLU A 235 -30.04 31.34 -42.16
CA GLU A 235 -31.33 31.44 -42.86
C GLU A 235 -31.90 32.86 -42.92
N GLY A 236 -31.31 33.83 -42.24
CA GLY A 236 -31.75 35.23 -42.18
C GLY A 236 -30.95 36.21 -43.06
N GLU A 237 -29.95 35.71 -43.79
CA GLU A 237 -29.22 36.44 -44.81
C GLU A 237 -29.67 36.01 -46.23
#